data_e025437cb9cdad6df1a633c21f118087
#
_entry.id   e025437cb9cdad6df1a633c21f118087
#
_cell.length_a   1.000
_cell.length_b   1.000
_cell.length_c   1.000
_cell.angle_alpha   90.00
_cell.angle_beta   90.00
_cell.angle_gamma   90.00
#
_symmetry.space_group_name_H-M   'P 1'
#
loop_
_entity.id
_entity.type
_entity.pdbx_description
1 polymer ?
#
loop_
_entity_poly.entity_id
_entity_poly.type
_entity_poly.pdbx_seq_one_letter_code
_entity_poly.pdbx_strand_id
1 'polypeptide(L)'
;MDGRKQRQRGMGHSLLRLMANKGIVPFDTYPDSTHDQLPLPQWVFMLGARYTPQEFAHSVCGPEEYMAVTSDPTQPYGKMIVADYPDNWERETFLNVPQDSLVAIVLRALHHRHPVCWEGDINNSGFSFRSGIADHTTSSRPDDDHCMTIIGLARHPDGRLFFKMKNSWGTDNPYGGMVYMSQEYLRCCTVALYLTREAYLGK
;
A
#
# COMPACT_ATOMS: atom_id res chain seq x y z
N MET A 1 -15.47 -0.32 33.44
CA MET A 1 -14.28 -0.13 32.60
C MET A 1 -14.74 -0.10 31.18
N ASP A 2 -14.73 1.09 30.59
CA ASP A 2 -15.36 1.35 29.29
C ASP A 2 -14.45 0.86 28.15
N GLY A 3 -14.82 -0.29 27.58
CA GLY A 3 -14.08 -0.94 26.51
C GLY A 3 -14.29 -0.24 25.16
N ARG A 4 -13.98 1.04 25.06
CA ARG A 4 -13.86 1.71 23.77
C ARG A 4 -12.67 1.11 23.05
N LYS A 5 -12.92 0.21 22.09
CA LYS A 5 -11.94 -0.12 21.05
C LYS A 5 -11.57 1.20 20.37
N GLN A 6 -10.47 1.80 20.79
CA GLN A 6 -9.87 2.89 20.02
C GLN A 6 -9.54 2.30 18.65
N ARG A 7 -10.27 2.72 17.64
CA ARG A 7 -9.89 2.51 16.24
C ARG A 7 -8.71 3.42 15.98
N GLN A 8 -7.53 2.92 16.22
CA GLN A 8 -6.30 3.61 15.95
C GLN A 8 -6.06 3.50 14.44
N ARG A 9 -6.17 4.61 13.74
CA ARG A 9 -5.67 4.73 12.38
C ARG A 9 -4.13 4.72 12.43
N GLY A 10 -3.49 4.30 11.37
CA GLY A 10 -2.04 4.29 11.25
C GLY A 10 -1.64 4.19 9.79
N MET A 11 -0.47 4.70 9.46
CA MET A 11 0.09 4.61 8.13
C MET A 11 0.51 3.16 7.81
N GLY A 12 0.76 2.87 6.53
CA GLY A 12 1.15 1.54 6.05
C GLY A 12 2.37 0.93 6.75
N HIS A 13 3.28 1.74 7.27
CA HIS A 13 4.38 1.28 8.12
C HIS A 13 3.91 0.55 9.38
N SER A 14 2.89 1.06 10.05
CA SER A 14 2.33 0.43 11.26
C SER A 14 1.78 -0.96 10.94
N LEU A 15 1.13 -1.11 9.77
CA LEU A 15 0.65 -2.41 9.30
C LEU A 15 1.81 -3.36 8.99
N LEU A 16 2.83 -2.92 8.26
CA LEU A 16 4.00 -3.75 7.94
C LEU A 16 4.72 -4.24 9.20
N ARG A 17 4.87 -3.36 10.20
CA ARG A 17 5.44 -3.70 11.49
C ARG A 17 4.56 -4.70 12.26
N LEU A 18 3.24 -4.51 12.22
CA LEU A 18 2.30 -5.45 12.84
C LEU A 18 2.43 -6.85 12.20
N MET A 19 2.48 -6.91 10.87
CA MET A 19 2.67 -8.16 10.14
C MET A 19 4.00 -8.84 10.51
N ALA A 20 5.10 -8.11 10.59
CA ALA A 20 6.40 -8.64 10.98
C ALA A 20 6.40 -9.19 12.43
N ASN A 21 5.73 -8.50 13.35
CA ASN A 21 5.73 -8.83 14.77
C ASN A 21 4.69 -9.88 15.18
N LYS A 22 3.53 -9.88 14.55
CA LYS A 22 2.41 -10.78 14.86
C LYS A 22 2.30 -11.95 13.90
N GLY A 23 2.88 -11.81 12.71
CA GLY A 23 2.78 -12.79 11.65
C GLY A 23 1.62 -12.53 10.69
N ILE A 24 1.58 -13.32 9.64
CA ILE A 24 0.50 -13.39 8.65
C ILE A 24 0.10 -14.84 8.43
N VAL A 25 -1.08 -15.04 7.87
CA VAL A 25 -1.57 -16.35 7.45
C VAL A 25 -2.13 -16.27 6.04
N PRO A 26 -2.09 -17.36 5.26
CA PRO A 26 -2.77 -17.41 3.97
C PRO A 26 -4.28 -17.17 4.13
N PHE A 27 -4.89 -16.50 3.17
CA PHE A 27 -6.33 -16.18 3.18
C PHE A 27 -7.19 -17.44 3.34
N ASP A 28 -6.85 -18.52 2.65
CA ASP A 28 -7.59 -19.80 2.72
C ASP A 28 -7.54 -20.45 4.11
N THR A 29 -6.52 -20.12 4.92
CA THR A 29 -6.39 -20.62 6.30
C THR A 29 -7.26 -19.82 7.28
N TYR A 30 -7.48 -18.55 7.01
CA TYR A 30 -8.25 -17.64 7.85
C TYR A 30 -9.01 -16.60 7.00
N PRO A 31 -10.12 -17.03 6.36
CA PRO A 31 -10.95 -16.13 5.53
C PRO A 31 -11.63 -15.04 6.36
N ASP A 32 -11.94 -13.91 5.73
CA ASP A 32 -12.59 -12.75 6.38
C ASP A 32 -13.88 -13.08 7.14
N SER A 33 -14.62 -14.07 6.67
CA SER A 33 -15.87 -14.51 7.32
C SER A 33 -15.67 -15.15 8.70
N THR A 34 -14.44 -15.47 9.09
CA THR A 34 -14.13 -16.22 10.32
C THR A 34 -13.45 -15.36 11.39
N HIS A 35 -12.98 -14.15 11.06
CA HIS A 35 -12.10 -13.35 11.91
C HIS A 35 -12.66 -12.98 13.29
N ASP A 36 -13.98 -12.89 13.45
CA ASP A 36 -14.61 -12.52 14.73
C ASP A 36 -14.94 -13.75 15.63
N GLN A 37 -14.82 -14.96 15.13
CA GLN A 37 -15.34 -16.15 15.78
C GLN A 37 -14.32 -17.23 16.09
N LEU A 38 -13.18 -17.22 15.41
CA LEU A 38 -12.15 -18.24 15.59
C LEU A 38 -10.84 -17.63 16.10
N PRO A 39 -10.11 -18.33 16.97
CA PRO A 39 -8.77 -17.92 17.34
C PRO A 39 -7.86 -17.98 16.11
N LEU A 40 -6.86 -17.07 16.06
CA LEU A 40 -5.82 -17.13 15.04
C LEU A 40 -5.16 -18.51 15.03
N PRO A 41 -4.92 -19.11 13.86
CA PRO A 41 -4.26 -20.41 13.76
C PRO A 41 -2.84 -20.32 14.32
N GLN A 42 -2.45 -21.33 15.11
CA GLN A 42 -1.09 -21.40 15.65
C GLN A 42 -0.07 -21.79 14.57
N TRP A 43 -0.55 -22.44 13.51
CA TRP A 43 0.28 -22.97 12.44
C TRP A 43 -0.38 -22.75 11.08
N VAL A 44 0.45 -22.50 10.10
CA VAL A 44 0.07 -22.49 8.67
C VAL A 44 0.87 -23.54 7.92
N PHE A 45 0.27 -24.10 6.87
CA PHE A 45 0.93 -25.06 5.99
C PHE A 45 1.06 -24.43 4.63
N MET A 46 2.29 -24.36 4.10
CA MET A 46 2.58 -23.81 2.78
C MET A 46 3.75 -24.58 2.17
N LEU A 47 3.61 -24.94 0.88
CA LEU A 47 4.67 -25.65 0.12
C LEU A 47 5.21 -26.90 0.84
N GLY A 48 4.35 -27.64 1.54
CA GLY A 48 4.73 -28.88 2.21
C GLY A 48 5.43 -28.71 3.57
N ALA A 49 5.55 -27.48 4.07
CA ALA A 49 6.13 -27.19 5.39
C ALA A 49 5.12 -26.52 6.33
N ARG A 50 5.39 -26.64 7.62
CA ARG A 50 4.60 -26.04 8.70
C ARG A 50 5.37 -24.85 9.26
N TYR A 51 4.67 -23.72 9.40
CA TYR A 51 5.20 -22.47 9.94
C TYR A 51 4.30 -21.94 11.04
N THR A 52 4.84 -21.23 12.00
CA THR A 52 4.06 -20.25 12.77
C THR A 52 3.69 -19.08 11.85
N PRO A 53 2.62 -18.31 12.17
CA PRO A 53 2.30 -17.10 11.40
C PRO A 53 3.47 -16.12 11.25
N GLN A 54 4.33 -16.03 12.28
CA GLN A 54 5.49 -15.15 12.29
C GLN A 54 6.62 -15.68 11.39
N GLU A 55 6.95 -16.98 11.47
CA GLU A 55 7.90 -17.61 10.54
C GLU A 55 7.43 -17.50 9.10
N PHE A 56 6.12 -17.65 8.86
CA PHE A 56 5.56 -17.48 7.53
C PHE A 56 5.73 -16.02 7.04
N ALA A 57 5.43 -15.01 7.88
CA ALA A 57 5.67 -13.62 7.53
C ALA A 57 7.15 -13.37 7.15
N HIS A 58 8.08 -13.86 7.95
CA HIS A 58 9.52 -13.68 7.73
C HIS A 58 10.05 -14.48 6.53
N SER A 59 9.36 -15.55 6.12
CA SER A 59 9.72 -16.32 4.92
C SER A 59 9.33 -15.60 3.62
N VAL A 60 8.33 -14.71 3.68
CA VAL A 60 7.87 -13.93 2.51
C VAL A 60 8.60 -12.62 2.40
N CYS A 61 8.93 -11.98 3.53
CA CYS A 61 9.66 -10.73 3.57
C CYS A 61 10.41 -10.56 4.90
N GLY A 62 11.68 -10.28 4.83
CA GLY A 62 12.47 -9.94 6.02
C GLY A 62 12.03 -8.59 6.63
N PRO A 63 12.17 -8.41 7.94
CA PRO A 63 11.69 -7.21 8.63
C PRO A 63 12.35 -5.90 8.14
N GLU A 64 13.56 -5.99 7.57
CA GLU A 64 14.31 -4.84 7.05
C GLU A 64 14.24 -4.67 5.52
N GLU A 65 13.44 -5.47 4.84
CA GLU A 65 13.35 -5.42 3.38
C GLU A 65 12.50 -4.26 2.88
N TYR A 66 11.49 -3.86 3.61
CA TYR A 66 10.62 -2.76 3.21
C TYR A 66 11.26 -1.40 3.46
N MET A 67 10.95 -0.50 2.56
CA MET A 67 11.23 0.92 2.70
C MET A 67 9.99 1.73 2.33
N ALA A 68 9.89 2.94 2.89
CA ALA A 68 8.85 3.89 2.57
C ALA A 68 9.43 5.09 1.84
N VAL A 69 8.72 5.54 0.82
CA VAL A 69 9.07 6.69 -0.01
C VAL A 69 7.92 7.68 0.01
N THR A 70 8.22 8.97 0.14
CA THR A 70 7.25 10.07 0.08
C THR A 70 7.76 11.20 -0.79
N SER A 71 6.93 12.20 -1.06
CA SER A 71 7.33 13.41 -1.74
C SER A 71 6.79 14.64 -1.02
N ASP A 72 7.66 15.30 -0.28
CA ASP A 72 7.38 16.58 0.39
C ASP A 72 8.34 17.65 -0.17
N PRO A 73 7.85 18.60 -0.97
CA PRO A 73 8.68 19.65 -1.56
C PRO A 73 9.19 20.67 -0.53
N THR A 74 8.66 20.66 0.70
CA THR A 74 9.11 21.56 1.77
C THR A 74 10.34 21.04 2.50
N GLN A 75 10.72 19.78 2.26
CA GLN A 75 11.82 19.07 2.90
C GLN A 75 12.90 18.68 1.88
N PRO A 76 14.16 18.51 2.30
CA PRO A 76 15.24 18.12 1.41
C PRO A 76 15.00 16.76 0.73
N TYR A 77 15.14 16.70 -0.58
CA TYR A 77 15.11 15.44 -1.32
C TYR A 77 16.36 14.58 -1.10
N GLY A 78 16.21 13.27 -1.22
CA GLY A 78 17.27 12.27 -0.99
C GLY A 78 17.60 12.05 0.49
N LYS A 79 16.76 12.54 1.40
CA LYS A 79 16.93 12.36 2.84
C LYS A 79 15.77 11.58 3.44
N MET A 80 16.03 10.92 4.56
CA MET A 80 14.96 10.38 5.40
C MET A 80 14.32 11.53 6.17
N ILE A 81 13.00 11.65 6.09
CA ILE A 81 12.22 12.68 6.77
C ILE A 81 11.10 12.01 7.57
N VAL A 82 10.64 12.66 8.63
CA VAL A 82 9.39 12.30 9.31
C VAL A 82 8.26 13.01 8.58
N ALA A 83 7.37 12.25 7.95
CA ALA A 83 6.22 12.83 7.26
C ALA A 83 5.21 13.38 8.28
N ASP A 84 4.78 14.63 8.08
CA ASP A 84 3.85 15.35 8.95
C ASP A 84 2.40 15.00 8.57
N TYR A 85 1.98 13.77 8.92
CA TYR A 85 0.61 13.29 8.81
C TYR A 85 0.09 12.89 10.20
N PRO A 86 -1.20 13.14 10.50
CA PRO A 86 -1.78 12.80 11.82
C PRO A 86 -1.67 11.31 12.15
N ASP A 87 -1.79 10.45 11.15
CA ASP A 87 -1.73 9.00 11.31
C ASP A 87 -0.28 8.47 11.41
N ASN A 88 0.74 9.33 11.19
CA ASN A 88 2.15 9.02 11.48
C ASN A 88 2.52 9.29 12.96
N TRP A 89 1.68 8.81 13.88
CA TRP A 89 1.86 9.01 15.32
C TRP A 89 3.10 8.29 15.88
N GLU A 90 3.61 7.26 15.19
CA GLU A 90 4.87 6.59 15.52
C GLU A 90 6.11 7.35 15.03
N ARG A 91 5.93 8.46 14.29
CA ARG A 91 6.99 9.29 13.71
C ARG A 91 7.94 8.49 12.81
N GLU A 92 7.37 7.62 12.03
CA GLU A 92 8.11 6.83 11.03
C GLU A 92 8.75 7.73 9.98
N THR A 93 9.86 7.25 9.44
CA THR A 93 10.65 8.01 8.47
C THR A 93 10.47 7.47 7.06
N PHE A 94 10.50 8.38 6.10
CA PHE A 94 10.30 8.13 4.68
C PHE A 94 11.46 8.69 3.89
N LEU A 95 11.91 7.99 2.86
CA LEU A 95 12.83 8.58 1.88
C LEU A 95 12.09 9.63 1.08
N ASN A 96 12.50 10.90 1.19
CA ASN A 96 11.89 11.99 0.44
C ASN A 96 12.47 12.08 -0.97
N VAL A 97 11.62 12.01 -1.98
CA VAL A 97 12.02 12.09 -3.40
C VAL A 97 11.22 13.15 -4.14
N PRO A 98 11.71 13.67 -5.27
CA PRO A 98 10.90 14.54 -6.13
C PRO A 98 9.62 13.83 -6.58
N GLN A 99 8.53 14.57 -6.68
CA GLN A 99 7.20 14.04 -7.02
C GLN A 99 7.18 13.24 -8.33
N ASP A 100 7.90 13.70 -9.36
CA ASP A 100 8.02 12.98 -10.63
C ASP A 100 8.75 11.63 -10.50
N SER A 101 9.55 11.46 -9.46
CA SER A 101 10.26 10.20 -9.18
C SER A 101 9.31 9.10 -8.71
N LEU A 102 8.17 9.43 -8.10
CA LEU A 102 7.19 8.43 -7.62
C LEU A 102 6.71 7.53 -8.76
N VAL A 103 6.34 8.12 -9.90
CA VAL A 103 5.91 7.37 -11.09
C VAL A 103 7.04 6.46 -11.60
N ALA A 104 8.26 6.98 -11.68
CA ALA A 104 9.42 6.22 -12.16
C ALA A 104 9.76 5.05 -11.22
N ILE A 105 9.64 5.23 -9.91
CA ILE A 105 9.84 4.17 -8.90
C ILE A 105 8.82 3.04 -9.11
N VAL A 106 7.54 3.38 -9.24
CA VAL A 106 6.48 2.39 -9.45
C VAL A 106 6.68 1.64 -10.78
N LEU A 107 6.97 2.35 -11.87
CA LEU A 107 7.22 1.70 -13.16
C LEU A 107 8.42 0.74 -13.11
N ARG A 108 9.48 1.12 -12.42
CA ARG A 108 10.67 0.27 -12.22
C ARG A 108 10.32 -0.97 -11.42
N ALA A 109 9.63 -0.83 -10.27
CA ALA A 109 9.21 -1.95 -9.46
C ALA A 109 8.36 -2.95 -10.25
N LEU A 110 7.35 -2.47 -10.98
CA LEU A 110 6.48 -3.31 -11.80
C LEU A 110 7.23 -3.98 -12.96
N HIS A 111 8.22 -3.32 -13.56
CA HIS A 111 9.07 -3.92 -14.60
C HIS A 111 9.82 -5.14 -14.07
N HIS A 112 10.25 -5.10 -12.83
CA HIS A 112 10.90 -6.20 -12.12
C HIS A 112 9.93 -7.12 -11.37
N ARG A 113 8.61 -7.00 -11.67
CA ARG A 113 7.52 -7.85 -11.13
C ARG A 113 7.29 -7.70 -9.63
N HIS A 114 7.67 -6.57 -9.05
CA HIS A 114 7.37 -6.23 -7.67
C HIS A 114 6.11 -5.38 -7.57
N PRO A 115 5.13 -5.77 -6.75
CA PRO A 115 4.02 -4.89 -6.42
C PRO A 115 4.49 -3.74 -5.52
N VAL A 116 3.71 -2.66 -5.50
CA VAL A 116 3.97 -1.51 -4.63
C VAL A 116 2.72 -1.21 -3.82
N CYS A 117 2.83 -1.13 -2.51
CA CYS A 117 1.75 -0.61 -1.69
C CYS A 117 1.74 0.92 -1.82
N TRP A 118 0.60 1.46 -2.19
CA TRP A 118 0.33 2.88 -2.32
C TRP A 118 -0.57 3.33 -1.17
N GLU A 119 -0.23 4.42 -0.55
CA GLU A 119 -1.03 5.13 0.42
C GLU A 119 -1.27 6.56 -0.06
N GLY A 120 -2.51 7.03 0.03
CA GLY A 120 -2.82 8.36 -0.46
C GLY A 120 -4.27 8.75 -0.34
N ASP A 121 -4.56 9.91 -0.89
CA ASP A 121 -5.85 10.57 -0.85
C ASP A 121 -6.80 10.00 -1.90
N ILE A 122 -7.93 9.50 -1.43
CA ILE A 122 -9.05 9.07 -2.29
C ILE A 122 -10.32 9.88 -2.03
N ASN A 123 -10.28 10.81 -1.06
CA ASN A 123 -11.43 11.63 -0.68
C ASN A 123 -11.54 12.90 -1.54
N ASN A 124 -11.48 12.71 -2.85
CA ASN A 124 -11.53 13.79 -3.83
C ASN A 124 -12.38 13.38 -5.05
N SER A 125 -12.71 14.34 -5.91
CA SER A 125 -13.58 14.14 -7.07
C SER A 125 -12.98 13.27 -8.18
N GLY A 126 -11.66 13.02 -8.15
CA GLY A 126 -10.97 12.20 -9.15
C GLY A 126 -11.06 10.71 -8.88
N PHE A 127 -11.44 10.28 -7.66
CA PHE A 127 -11.56 8.88 -7.30
C PHE A 127 -13.01 8.40 -7.32
N SER A 128 -13.25 7.26 -7.96
CA SER A 128 -14.55 6.60 -7.93
C SER A 128 -14.40 5.07 -7.95
N PHE A 129 -14.68 4.44 -6.83
CA PHE A 129 -14.73 2.97 -6.77
C PHE A 129 -15.80 2.39 -7.68
N ARG A 130 -16.96 3.07 -7.78
CA ARG A 130 -18.07 2.60 -8.62
C ARG A 130 -17.71 2.55 -10.11
N SER A 131 -16.92 3.49 -10.60
CA SER A 131 -16.41 3.44 -11.97
C SER A 131 -15.12 2.63 -12.09
N GLY A 132 -14.43 2.36 -10.98
CA GLY A 132 -13.11 1.73 -10.94
C GLY A 132 -11.98 2.60 -11.51
N ILE A 133 -12.15 3.92 -11.47
CA ILE A 133 -11.19 4.88 -12.04
C ILE A 133 -10.76 5.89 -10.97
N ALA A 134 -9.46 6.18 -10.98
CA ALA A 134 -8.84 7.28 -10.28
C ALA A 134 -8.06 8.13 -11.30
N ASP A 135 -8.61 9.27 -11.67
CA ASP A 135 -8.06 10.13 -12.72
C ASP A 135 -8.37 11.59 -12.39
N HIS A 136 -7.47 12.45 -12.73
CA HIS A 136 -7.56 13.91 -12.66
C HIS A 136 -8.14 14.48 -11.36
N THR A 137 -7.29 15.14 -10.58
CA THR A 137 -7.66 15.85 -9.36
C THR A 137 -6.88 17.15 -9.24
N THR A 138 -7.44 18.10 -8.49
CA THR A 138 -6.83 19.39 -8.18
C THR A 138 -6.35 19.48 -6.73
N SER A 139 -6.19 18.36 -6.03
CA SER A 139 -5.75 18.36 -4.62
C SER A 139 -4.37 19.01 -4.49
N SER A 140 -4.24 19.92 -3.53
CA SER A 140 -3.00 20.66 -3.27
C SER A 140 -2.07 19.92 -2.28
N ARG A 141 -2.63 19.12 -1.38
CA ARG A 141 -1.90 18.25 -0.45
C ARG A 141 -2.75 17.00 -0.22
N PRO A 142 -2.22 15.81 -0.48
CA PRO A 142 -2.96 14.57 -0.27
C PRO A 142 -3.08 14.26 1.23
N ASP A 143 -4.23 13.68 1.61
CA ASP A 143 -4.46 13.08 2.93
C ASP A 143 -4.18 11.58 2.92
N ASP A 144 -3.84 11.01 4.08
CA ASP A 144 -3.53 9.60 4.29
C ASP A 144 -4.81 8.76 4.52
N ASP A 145 -5.69 8.77 3.51
CA ASP A 145 -7.03 8.18 3.63
C ASP A 145 -7.09 6.68 3.42
N HIS A 146 -6.28 6.15 2.51
CA HIS A 146 -6.45 4.78 2.03
C HIS A 146 -5.18 4.15 1.49
N CYS A 147 -5.10 2.81 1.65
CA CYS A 147 -4.03 1.99 1.08
C CYS A 147 -4.57 1.05 0.02
N MET A 148 -3.86 0.93 -1.10
CA MET A 148 -4.11 -0.04 -2.17
C MET A 148 -2.79 -0.62 -2.67
N THR A 149 -2.84 -1.76 -3.37
CA THR A 149 -1.63 -2.35 -3.95
C THR A 149 -1.60 -2.16 -5.46
N ILE A 150 -0.54 -1.54 -5.97
CA ILE A 150 -0.25 -1.44 -7.41
C ILE A 150 0.30 -2.78 -7.87
N ILE A 151 -0.40 -3.45 -8.80
CA ILE A 151 -0.08 -4.81 -9.25
C ILE A 151 0.21 -4.92 -10.75
N GLY A 152 0.09 -3.84 -11.50
CA GLY A 152 0.30 -3.88 -12.93
C GLY A 152 0.00 -2.57 -13.65
N LEU A 153 0.04 -2.64 -14.96
CA LEU A 153 -0.18 -1.53 -15.88
C LEU A 153 -1.31 -1.85 -16.85
N ALA A 154 -2.01 -0.81 -17.27
CA ALA A 154 -2.99 -0.87 -18.35
C ALA A 154 -2.83 0.35 -19.26
N ARG A 155 -3.12 0.19 -20.54
CA ARG A 155 -3.13 1.29 -21.50
C ARG A 155 -4.56 1.57 -21.93
N HIS A 156 -4.98 2.80 -21.75
CA HIS A 156 -6.25 3.30 -22.25
C HIS A 156 -6.21 3.45 -23.79
N PRO A 157 -7.34 3.35 -24.53
CA PRO A 157 -7.36 3.51 -25.96
C PRO A 157 -6.81 4.85 -26.50
N ASP A 158 -6.85 5.91 -25.69
CA ASP A 158 -6.25 7.22 -26.01
C ASP A 158 -4.72 7.24 -25.84
N GLY A 159 -4.11 6.13 -25.46
CA GLY A 159 -2.67 5.97 -25.25
C GLY A 159 -2.18 6.24 -23.84
N ARG A 160 -2.99 6.82 -22.94
CA ARG A 160 -2.60 7.06 -21.54
C ARG A 160 -2.34 5.77 -20.79
N LEU A 161 -1.36 5.80 -19.90
CA LEU A 161 -0.98 4.68 -19.04
C LEU A 161 -1.65 4.82 -17.67
N PHE A 162 -2.23 3.72 -17.21
CA PHE A 162 -2.85 3.58 -15.90
C PHE A 162 -2.17 2.49 -15.09
N PHE A 163 -2.11 2.67 -13.78
CA PHE A 163 -1.73 1.64 -12.83
C PHE A 163 -2.95 0.82 -12.42
N LYS A 164 -2.82 -0.51 -12.46
CA LYS A 164 -3.85 -1.41 -11.96
C LYS A 164 -3.66 -1.58 -10.46
N MET A 165 -4.67 -1.17 -9.69
CA MET A 165 -4.69 -1.19 -8.24
C MET A 165 -5.59 -2.31 -7.73
N LYS A 166 -5.09 -3.11 -6.79
CA LYS A 166 -5.93 -4.04 -6.01
C LYS A 166 -6.46 -3.29 -4.78
N ASN A 167 -7.79 -3.19 -4.69
CA ASN A 167 -8.51 -2.62 -3.55
C ASN A 167 -9.12 -3.73 -2.68
N SER A 168 -9.57 -3.39 -1.47
CA SER A 168 -10.16 -4.29 -0.47
C SER A 168 -11.67 -4.08 -0.24
N TRP A 169 -12.37 -3.40 -1.16
CA TRP A 169 -13.80 -3.06 -1.02
C TRP A 169 -14.76 -4.02 -1.76
N GLY A 170 -14.35 -5.28 -1.92
CA GLY A 170 -15.13 -6.26 -2.65
C GLY A 170 -14.99 -6.10 -4.17
N THR A 171 -15.89 -6.76 -4.90
CA THR A 171 -15.80 -6.91 -6.37
C THR A 171 -16.87 -6.13 -7.13
N ASP A 172 -17.68 -5.31 -6.44
CA ASP A 172 -18.84 -4.63 -7.01
C ASP A 172 -18.44 -3.35 -7.76
N ASN A 173 -17.65 -3.52 -8.82
CA ASN A 173 -17.36 -2.50 -9.82
C ASN A 173 -17.08 -3.16 -11.18
N PRO A 174 -16.99 -2.40 -12.31
CA PRO A 174 -16.81 -2.96 -13.66
C PRO A 174 -15.55 -3.79 -13.84
N TYR A 175 -14.59 -3.71 -12.92
CA TYR A 175 -13.28 -4.36 -13.01
C TYR A 175 -13.04 -5.40 -11.90
N GLY A 176 -14.12 -5.93 -11.29
CA GLY A 176 -14.00 -6.97 -10.26
C GLY A 176 -13.25 -6.48 -9.01
N GLY A 177 -13.52 -5.25 -8.58
CA GLY A 177 -12.90 -4.62 -7.40
C GLY A 177 -11.56 -3.93 -7.65
N MET A 178 -11.00 -4.04 -8.86
CA MET A 178 -9.79 -3.30 -9.23
C MET A 178 -10.12 -1.83 -9.53
N VAL A 179 -9.13 -0.96 -9.31
CA VAL A 179 -9.17 0.45 -9.68
C VAL A 179 -8.03 0.74 -10.65
N TYR A 180 -8.28 1.53 -11.67
CA TYR A 180 -7.26 2.01 -12.59
C TYR A 180 -6.92 3.46 -12.29
N MET A 181 -5.69 3.70 -11.88
CA MET A 181 -5.18 4.99 -11.46
C MET A 181 -4.28 5.58 -12.53
N SER A 182 -4.56 6.82 -12.96
CA SER A 182 -3.71 7.52 -13.90
C SER A 182 -2.36 7.90 -13.28
N GLN A 183 -1.35 8.14 -14.11
CA GLN A 183 -0.05 8.62 -13.63
C GLN A 183 -0.16 9.98 -12.95
N GLU A 184 -1.05 10.82 -13.44
CA GLU A 184 -1.34 12.14 -12.85
C GLU A 184 -1.89 12.00 -11.44
N TYR A 185 -2.89 11.14 -11.26
CA TYR A 185 -3.49 10.88 -9.95
C TYR A 185 -2.46 10.31 -8.96
N LEU A 186 -1.66 9.34 -9.39
CA LEU A 186 -0.58 8.82 -8.57
C LEU A 186 0.37 9.94 -8.14
N ARG A 187 0.77 10.80 -9.07
CA ARG A 187 1.67 11.92 -8.77
C ARG A 187 1.08 12.86 -7.72
N CYS A 188 -0.19 13.26 -7.87
CA CYS A 188 -0.81 14.29 -7.04
C CYS A 188 -1.34 13.77 -5.70
N CYS A 189 -1.78 12.50 -5.65
CA CYS A 189 -2.51 11.95 -4.50
C CYS A 189 -1.70 10.97 -3.65
N THR A 190 -0.44 10.71 -3.99
CA THR A 190 0.42 9.83 -3.19
C THR A 190 0.90 10.52 -1.93
N VAL A 191 0.64 9.90 -0.79
CA VAL A 191 1.24 10.21 0.51
C VAL A 191 2.52 9.41 0.69
N ALA A 192 2.45 8.08 0.46
CA ALA A 192 3.58 7.20 0.58
C ALA A 192 3.52 6.01 -0.39
N LEU A 193 4.68 5.47 -0.72
CA LEU A 193 4.87 4.20 -1.39
C LEU A 193 5.66 3.28 -0.46
N TYR A 194 5.20 2.03 -0.32
CA TYR A 194 5.91 0.99 0.42
C TYR A 194 6.28 -0.13 -0.54
N LEU A 195 7.55 -0.46 -0.58
CA LEU A 195 8.09 -1.46 -1.49
C LEU A 195 9.38 -2.06 -0.90
N THR A 196 9.82 -3.17 -1.47
CA THR A 196 11.11 -3.75 -1.05
C THR A 196 12.28 -2.90 -1.57
N ARG A 197 13.43 -2.99 -0.91
CA ARG A 197 14.66 -2.33 -1.38
C ARG A 197 15.08 -2.81 -2.77
N GLU A 198 14.86 -4.10 -3.07
CA GLU A 198 15.12 -4.67 -4.40
C GLU A 198 14.24 -3.99 -5.45
N ALA A 199 12.94 -3.86 -5.19
CA ALA A 199 12.02 -3.18 -6.08
C ALA A 199 12.42 -1.71 -6.33
N TYR A 200 12.86 -1.01 -5.28
CA TYR A 200 13.33 0.37 -5.39
C TYR A 200 14.59 0.48 -6.26
N LEU A 201 15.52 -0.47 -6.12
CA LEU A 201 16.78 -0.50 -6.88
C LEU A 201 16.60 -1.05 -8.30
N GLY A 202 15.50 -1.72 -8.60
CA GLY A 202 15.26 -2.38 -9.89
C GLY A 202 16.11 -3.64 -10.07
N LYS A 203 16.07 -4.51 -9.08
CA LYS A 203 16.79 -5.79 -9.08
C LYS A 203 15.81 -6.95 -9.06
#